data_d988ff926c7cae374c303a63e9eb2373
#
_entry.id   d988ff926c7cae374c303a63e9eb2373
#
_cell.length_a   1.000
_cell.length_b   1.000
_cell.length_c   1.000
_cell.angle_alpha   90.00
_cell.angle_beta   90.00
_cell.angle_gamma   90.00
#
_symmetry.space_group_name_H-M   'P 1'
#
loop_
_entity.id
_entity.type
_entity.pdbx_description
1 polymer ?
#
loop_
_entity_poly.entity_id
_entity_poly.type
_entity_poly.pdbx_seq_one_letter_code
_entity_poly.pdbx_strand_id
1 'polypeptide(L)'
;MAGPEPVRRTDFPLKKPPRRRWRRLLLVPAALWLVLAVWHTTKPLPDGVHVQGALVGMPADGLQFLADVTAADAAGRRVQRQAIHAATLELVRDARDFLVLDYFLFNGQGGPRGPLVYEDGLWRVSSALVEAVRELKQSQPALPVLLLVDPINDYYRGTPPADIAALQALGVDVAVTRLDGLRDSNPVYSATWRLLFGWWLDAEGEGALPNVLDGAGPRLKAGALLRLPNFKANHRKVLLTGDGAGSMVGIISSGNPHDASSAHSNVALRVEGDALQPLLDSELAIARQAGIADAALAKFQGRSTRQPAPVGPIATANEDVGDAARAYVGILTEGAIREVLLQKLDAAGPGDAIDVAQFYLSDQGVLDALLAAARRGATVRLLLDPNQDAFGFSKSGIPNRPLASALVRRSDGTIQLRWYRTHGEQFHSKLALVRSGQRLWFTLGSANFTRRNIGDYNLEANVQVDTTDDSPVAREVTGWFDRLWNNADGLLHSDEAGRWTEDSRARYLRARLMEATGLSTF
;
A
#
# COMPACT_ATOMS: atom_id res chain seq x y z
N MET A 1 58.20 72.83 26.96
CA MET A 1 57.13 71.85 27.07
C MET A 1 56.69 71.52 25.66
N ALA A 2 57.09 70.37 25.15
CA ALA A 2 56.74 69.90 23.83
C ALA A 2 55.50 68.98 23.94
N GLY A 3 54.47 69.29 23.16
CA GLY A 3 53.23 68.50 23.11
C GLY A 3 53.41 67.26 22.31
N PRO A 4 52.62 66.17 22.54
CA PRO A 4 52.79 64.89 21.86
C PRO A 4 52.24 64.92 20.42
N GLU A 5 53.01 64.31 19.50
CA GLU A 5 52.64 64.10 18.09
C GLU A 5 51.43 63.19 17.95
N PRO A 6 50.58 63.41 16.95
CA PRO A 6 49.42 62.50 16.69
C PRO A 6 49.85 61.19 15.99
N VAL A 7 49.46 60.09 16.58
CA VAL A 7 49.63 58.70 16.01
C VAL A 7 48.82 58.58 14.73
N ARG A 8 49.48 58.37 13.59
CA ARG A 8 48.86 58.02 12.32
C ARG A 8 48.21 56.62 12.43
N ARG A 9 46.90 56.53 12.30
CA ARG A 9 46.19 55.28 12.08
C ARG A 9 46.49 54.77 10.66
N THR A 10 47.15 53.66 10.54
CA THR A 10 47.31 52.93 9.29
C THR A 10 46.02 52.09 9.04
N ASP A 11 45.16 52.57 8.14
CA ASP A 11 44.03 51.82 7.64
C ASP A 11 44.54 50.67 6.76
N PHE A 12 44.50 49.43 7.29
CA PHE A 12 44.68 48.26 6.48
C PHE A 12 43.39 48.04 5.69
N PRO A 13 43.42 48.02 4.34
CA PRO A 13 42.23 47.71 3.55
C PRO A 13 41.92 46.21 3.71
N LEU A 14 40.85 45.92 4.43
CA LEU A 14 40.25 44.56 4.44
C LEU A 14 39.83 44.20 3.00
N LYS A 15 40.64 43.39 2.33
CA LYS A 15 40.29 42.81 1.02
C LYS A 15 38.99 42.01 1.16
N LYS A 16 37.87 42.56 0.65
CA LYS A 16 36.62 41.83 0.55
C LYS A 16 36.87 40.55 -0.24
N PRO A 17 36.51 39.34 0.28
CA PRO A 17 36.75 38.11 -0.43
C PRO A 17 35.96 38.10 -1.75
N PRO A 18 36.49 37.51 -2.81
CA PRO A 18 35.90 37.56 -4.14
C PRO A 18 34.55 36.83 -4.13
N ARG A 19 33.45 37.58 -4.03
CA ARG A 19 32.04 37.09 -4.01
C ARG A 19 31.70 36.09 -5.15
N ARG A 20 32.48 36.11 -6.23
CA ARG A 20 32.28 35.24 -7.42
C ARG A 20 32.73 33.79 -7.22
N ARG A 21 33.74 33.50 -6.37
CA ARG A 21 34.23 32.15 -6.08
C ARG A 21 33.26 31.37 -5.17
N TRP A 22 32.69 32.03 -4.15
CA TRP A 22 31.73 31.40 -3.24
C TRP A 22 30.41 31.01 -3.94
N ARG A 23 29.94 31.80 -4.92
CA ARG A 23 28.76 31.46 -5.72
C ARG A 23 28.99 30.21 -6.55
N ARG A 24 30.17 30.02 -7.13
CA ARG A 24 30.50 28.77 -7.89
C ARG A 24 30.59 27.55 -6.97
N LEU A 25 31.11 27.69 -5.76
CA LEU A 25 31.20 26.62 -4.77
C LEU A 25 29.82 26.15 -4.28
N LEU A 26 28.80 27.01 -4.28
CA LEU A 26 27.43 26.63 -3.94
C LEU A 26 26.62 26.12 -5.13
N LEU A 27 26.95 26.50 -6.36
CA LEU A 27 26.24 26.08 -7.55
C LEU A 27 26.46 24.58 -7.87
N VAL A 28 27.66 24.05 -7.63
CA VAL A 28 27.96 22.63 -7.91
C VAL A 28 27.15 21.68 -7.03
N PRO A 29 27.16 21.79 -5.68
CA PRO A 29 26.31 20.94 -4.86
C PRO A 29 24.80 21.16 -5.10
N ALA A 30 24.36 22.39 -5.42
CA ALA A 30 22.96 22.65 -5.77
C ALA A 30 22.56 21.98 -7.10
N ALA A 31 23.42 22.01 -8.11
CA ALA A 31 23.20 21.32 -9.36
C ALA A 31 23.18 19.79 -9.16
N LEU A 32 24.13 19.24 -8.40
CA LEU A 32 24.16 17.82 -8.06
C LEU A 32 22.90 17.40 -7.29
N TRP A 33 22.48 18.18 -6.31
CA TRP A 33 21.25 17.95 -5.57
C TRP A 33 20.02 17.91 -6.51
N LEU A 34 19.91 18.86 -7.45
CA LEU A 34 18.83 18.89 -8.42
C LEU A 34 18.85 17.66 -9.33
N VAL A 35 20.03 17.27 -9.84
CA VAL A 35 20.20 16.08 -10.67
C VAL A 35 19.77 14.82 -9.89
N LEU A 36 20.20 14.67 -8.63
CA LEU A 36 19.78 13.56 -7.76
C LEU A 36 18.26 13.56 -7.54
N ALA A 37 17.67 14.72 -7.24
CA ALA A 37 16.25 14.86 -7.03
C ALA A 37 15.45 14.45 -8.27
N VAL A 38 15.81 14.97 -9.45
CA VAL A 38 15.10 14.65 -10.71
C VAL A 38 15.31 13.20 -11.11
N TRP A 39 16.56 12.73 -11.14
CA TRP A 39 16.88 11.34 -11.54
C TRP A 39 16.13 10.31 -10.68
N HIS A 40 16.25 10.43 -9.35
CA HIS A 40 15.64 9.44 -8.47
C HIS A 40 14.11 9.52 -8.38
N THR A 41 13.49 10.60 -8.85
CA THR A 41 12.03 10.71 -8.97
C THR A 41 11.52 10.10 -10.28
N THR A 42 12.34 10.10 -11.34
CA THR A 42 11.91 9.73 -12.70
C THR A 42 12.59 8.49 -13.29
N LYS A 43 13.61 7.94 -12.61
CA LYS A 43 14.33 6.74 -13.06
C LYS A 43 13.36 5.58 -13.34
N PRO A 44 13.69 4.64 -14.25
CA PRO A 44 12.88 3.46 -14.46
C PRO A 44 12.74 2.67 -13.16
N LEU A 45 11.62 1.99 -13.01
CA LEU A 45 11.47 0.97 -11.96
C LEU A 45 12.39 -0.22 -12.27
N PRO A 46 12.74 -1.01 -11.26
CA PRO A 46 13.46 -2.26 -11.50
C PRO A 46 12.69 -3.21 -12.42
N ASP A 47 13.42 -3.97 -13.23
CA ASP A 47 12.83 -4.88 -14.20
C ASP A 47 11.94 -5.94 -13.52
N GLY A 48 10.79 -6.20 -14.12
CA GLY A 48 9.85 -7.24 -13.72
C GLY A 48 8.93 -6.88 -12.54
N VAL A 49 9.05 -5.69 -11.92
CA VAL A 49 8.16 -5.31 -10.82
C VAL A 49 6.86 -4.70 -11.31
N HIS A 50 6.92 -3.86 -12.36
CA HIS A 50 5.74 -3.20 -12.93
C HIS A 50 4.98 -4.16 -13.84
N VAL A 51 3.73 -4.48 -13.50
CA VAL A 51 2.87 -5.40 -14.23
C VAL A 51 1.51 -4.75 -14.51
N GLN A 52 1.13 -4.75 -15.78
CA GLN A 52 -0.24 -4.60 -16.23
C GLN A 52 -0.64 -5.91 -16.91
N GLY A 53 -1.08 -6.87 -16.10
CA GLY A 53 -1.46 -8.19 -16.59
C GLY A 53 -2.66 -8.13 -17.54
N ALA A 54 -2.61 -8.93 -18.61
CA ALA A 54 -3.76 -9.11 -19.46
C ALA A 54 -4.94 -9.67 -18.65
N LEU A 55 -6.16 -9.32 -19.05
CA LEU A 55 -7.36 -9.92 -18.48
C LEU A 55 -7.46 -11.38 -18.94
N VAL A 56 -7.53 -12.30 -18.01
CA VAL A 56 -7.67 -13.73 -18.25
C VAL A 56 -9.09 -14.15 -17.88
N GLY A 57 -9.80 -14.76 -18.84
CA GLY A 57 -11.16 -15.30 -18.59
C GLY A 57 -11.10 -16.57 -17.74
N MET A 58 -11.87 -16.60 -16.67
CA MET A 58 -11.94 -17.74 -15.75
C MET A 58 -13.36 -17.96 -15.23
N PRO A 59 -13.68 -19.12 -14.66
CA PRO A 59 -14.94 -19.34 -13.96
C PRO A 59 -15.08 -18.37 -12.79
N ALA A 60 -16.26 -17.77 -12.60
CA ALA A 60 -16.50 -16.79 -11.55
C ALA A 60 -16.50 -17.40 -10.13
N ASP A 61 -16.70 -18.70 -10.00
CA ASP A 61 -16.60 -19.46 -8.75
C ASP A 61 -15.15 -19.70 -8.28
N GLY A 62 -14.16 -19.49 -9.16
CA GLY A 62 -12.75 -19.40 -8.79
C GLY A 62 -12.35 -18.10 -8.08
N LEU A 63 -13.32 -17.22 -7.84
CA LEU A 63 -13.13 -15.95 -7.13
C LEU A 63 -13.94 -15.92 -5.84
N GLN A 64 -13.31 -15.48 -4.75
CA GLN A 64 -13.97 -15.27 -3.46
C GLN A 64 -13.58 -13.93 -2.88
N PHE A 65 -14.56 -13.07 -2.65
CA PHE A 65 -14.36 -11.81 -1.94
C PHE A 65 -14.30 -12.06 -0.44
N LEU A 66 -13.26 -11.55 0.21
CA LEU A 66 -13.03 -11.66 1.65
C LEU A 66 -12.98 -10.27 2.29
N ALA A 67 -13.57 -10.14 3.47
CA ALA A 67 -13.51 -8.88 4.19
C ALA A 67 -13.38 -9.10 5.71
N ASP A 68 -12.47 -8.35 6.31
CA ASP A 68 -12.43 -8.12 7.74
C ASP A 68 -13.21 -6.86 8.06
N VAL A 69 -14.06 -6.90 9.07
CA VAL A 69 -14.94 -5.79 9.45
C VAL A 69 -14.93 -5.63 10.96
N THR A 70 -14.65 -4.42 11.42
CA THR A 70 -14.85 -3.99 12.79
C THR A 70 -15.94 -2.92 12.83
N ALA A 71 -16.98 -3.14 13.61
CA ALA A 71 -18.13 -2.25 13.74
C ALA A 71 -18.63 -2.21 15.19
N ALA A 72 -19.61 -1.39 15.48
CA ALA A 72 -20.30 -1.40 16.76
C ALA A 72 -21.75 -1.87 16.61
N ASP A 73 -22.26 -2.62 17.61
CA ASP A 73 -23.68 -2.90 17.73
C ASP A 73 -24.45 -1.68 18.27
N ALA A 74 -25.78 -1.78 18.38
CA ALA A 74 -26.63 -0.72 18.88
C ALA A 74 -26.33 -0.33 20.35
N ALA A 75 -25.68 -1.20 21.12
CA ALA A 75 -25.22 -0.92 22.47
C ALA A 75 -23.80 -0.32 22.53
N GLY A 76 -23.19 -0.06 21.38
CA GLY A 76 -21.82 0.45 21.26
C GLY A 76 -20.74 -0.61 21.51
N ARG A 77 -21.07 -1.89 21.58
CA ARG A 77 -20.09 -2.97 21.77
C ARG A 77 -19.43 -3.29 20.43
N ARG A 78 -18.12 -3.44 20.46
CA ARG A 78 -17.31 -3.75 19.30
C ARG A 78 -17.58 -5.18 18.80
N VAL A 79 -17.83 -5.30 17.51
CA VAL A 79 -18.04 -6.58 16.81
C VAL A 79 -16.98 -6.69 15.72
N GLN A 80 -16.27 -7.81 15.69
CA GLN A 80 -15.25 -8.09 14.68
C GLN A 80 -15.58 -9.37 13.93
N ARG A 81 -15.40 -9.32 12.60
CA ARG A 81 -15.46 -10.47 11.70
C ARG A 81 -14.16 -10.50 10.93
N GLN A 82 -13.42 -11.59 10.99
CA GLN A 82 -12.10 -11.74 10.34
C GLN A 82 -12.14 -12.95 9.42
N ALA A 83 -12.28 -12.71 8.12
CA ALA A 83 -12.29 -13.75 7.09
C ALA A 83 -10.92 -13.90 6.41
N ILE A 84 -10.19 -12.79 6.24
CA ILE A 84 -8.94 -12.77 5.47
C ILE A 84 -7.86 -13.58 6.18
N HIS A 85 -7.70 -13.37 7.50
CA HIS A 85 -6.70 -14.09 8.27
C HIS A 85 -6.99 -15.60 8.32
N ALA A 86 -8.25 -15.99 8.48
CA ALA A 86 -8.65 -17.39 8.47
C ALA A 86 -8.33 -18.06 7.12
N ALA A 87 -8.70 -17.43 6.00
CA ALA A 87 -8.40 -17.91 4.65
C ALA A 87 -6.88 -17.95 4.38
N THR A 88 -6.12 -16.99 4.90
CA THR A 88 -4.65 -16.99 4.80
C THR A 88 -4.05 -18.22 5.50
N LEU A 89 -4.47 -18.52 6.72
CA LEU A 89 -3.98 -19.69 7.46
C LEU A 89 -4.39 -21.02 6.81
N GLU A 90 -5.59 -21.09 6.25
CA GLU A 90 -6.07 -22.24 5.48
C GLU A 90 -5.18 -22.50 4.27
N LEU A 91 -4.95 -21.48 3.42
CA LEU A 91 -4.10 -21.62 2.24
C LEU A 91 -2.63 -21.96 2.59
N VAL A 92 -2.09 -21.46 3.70
CA VAL A 92 -0.76 -21.86 4.15
C VAL A 92 -0.70 -23.33 4.50
N ARG A 93 -1.70 -23.87 5.22
CA ARG A 93 -1.75 -25.30 5.59
C ARG A 93 -1.99 -26.21 4.37
N ASP A 94 -2.72 -25.69 3.38
CA ASP A 94 -3.06 -26.43 2.17
C ASP A 94 -2.02 -26.31 1.05
N ALA A 95 -0.94 -25.56 1.26
CA ALA A 95 0.13 -25.41 0.27
C ALA A 95 0.75 -26.77 -0.11
N ARG A 96 0.93 -27.02 -1.43
CA ARG A 96 1.42 -28.32 -1.94
C ARG A 96 2.67 -28.20 -2.80
N ASP A 97 2.80 -27.16 -3.62
CA ASP A 97 3.89 -27.02 -4.57
C ASP A 97 4.93 -25.99 -4.13
N PHE A 98 4.46 -24.86 -3.63
CA PHE A 98 5.26 -23.76 -3.12
C PHE A 98 4.39 -22.84 -2.25
N LEU A 99 5.02 -21.94 -1.51
CA LEU A 99 4.36 -20.83 -0.80
C LEU A 99 5.19 -19.56 -0.98
N VAL A 100 4.56 -18.47 -1.46
CA VAL A 100 5.13 -17.12 -1.52
C VAL A 100 4.28 -16.20 -0.67
N LEU A 101 4.93 -15.49 0.23
CA LEU A 101 4.32 -14.50 1.13
C LEU A 101 5.05 -13.16 0.91
N ASP A 102 4.32 -12.09 0.67
CA ASP A 102 4.85 -10.72 0.64
C ASP A 102 4.02 -9.79 1.51
N TYR A 103 4.64 -9.24 2.56
CA TYR A 103 3.93 -8.41 3.52
C TYR A 103 4.73 -7.19 3.97
N PHE A 104 4.09 -6.02 3.89
CA PHE A 104 4.63 -4.77 4.40
C PHE A 104 4.89 -4.82 5.91
N LEU A 105 3.89 -5.24 6.71
CA LEU A 105 4.03 -5.45 8.15
C LEU A 105 3.76 -6.92 8.49
N PHE A 106 4.79 -7.57 9.02
CA PHE A 106 4.77 -8.97 9.45
C PHE A 106 5.47 -9.07 10.79
N ASN A 107 4.77 -8.69 11.86
CA ASN A 107 5.32 -8.69 13.22
C ASN A 107 4.24 -8.51 14.29
N GLY A 108 4.59 -8.89 15.54
CA GLY A 108 3.78 -8.67 16.73
C GLY A 108 4.13 -7.40 17.51
N GLN A 109 4.67 -6.37 16.85
CA GLN A 109 5.19 -5.16 17.52
C GLN A 109 4.08 -4.23 17.99
N GLY A 110 4.26 -3.61 19.16
CA GLY A 110 3.26 -2.77 19.81
C GLY A 110 3.13 -1.35 19.29
N GLY A 111 4.08 -0.91 18.49
CA GLY A 111 4.17 0.49 18.06
C GLY A 111 4.74 1.43 19.14
N PRO A 112 4.72 2.75 18.90
CA PRO A 112 5.47 3.73 19.71
C PRO A 112 5.06 3.84 21.19
N ARG A 113 3.87 3.35 21.54
CA ARG A 113 3.38 3.37 22.95
C ARG A 113 3.87 2.21 23.80
N GLY A 114 4.69 1.31 23.25
CA GLY A 114 5.24 0.15 23.96
C GLY A 114 4.58 -1.17 23.57
N PRO A 115 4.75 -2.23 24.38
CA PRO A 115 4.26 -3.57 24.05
C PRO A 115 2.75 -3.57 23.83
N LEU A 116 2.29 -4.41 22.89
CA LEU A 116 0.87 -4.68 22.73
C LEU A 116 0.29 -5.27 23.99
N VAL A 117 -0.74 -4.62 24.51
CA VAL A 117 -1.66 -5.23 25.45
C VAL A 117 -2.79 -5.82 24.59
N TYR A 118 -2.91 -7.15 24.61
CA TYR A 118 -4.02 -7.83 23.93
C TYR A 118 -5.28 -7.63 24.76
N GLU A 119 -5.92 -6.47 24.55
CA GLU A 119 -7.27 -6.22 25.03
C GLU A 119 -8.27 -7.00 24.15
N ASP A 120 -9.49 -7.15 24.62
CA ASP A 120 -10.58 -7.75 23.85
C ASP A 120 -10.65 -7.08 22.46
N GLY A 121 -10.35 -7.85 21.39
CA GLY A 121 -10.44 -7.37 20.01
C GLY A 121 -9.14 -7.19 19.25
N LEU A 122 -7.96 -7.53 19.79
CA LEU A 122 -6.73 -7.74 19.03
C LEU A 122 -6.39 -9.23 18.92
N TRP A 123 -5.90 -9.65 17.77
CA TRP A 123 -5.57 -11.03 17.46
C TRP A 123 -4.06 -11.16 17.21
N ARG A 124 -3.49 -12.28 17.62
CA ARG A 124 -2.07 -12.60 17.36
C ARG A 124 -1.88 -13.15 15.94
N VAL A 125 -2.19 -12.34 14.95
CA VAL A 125 -2.19 -12.76 13.54
C VAL A 125 -0.79 -13.07 13.01
N SER A 126 0.23 -12.34 13.49
CA SER A 126 1.62 -12.55 13.08
C SER A 126 2.14 -13.90 13.59
N SER A 127 2.04 -14.16 14.90
CA SER A 127 2.50 -15.42 15.47
C SER A 127 1.72 -16.63 14.97
N ALA A 128 0.42 -16.48 14.70
CA ALA A 128 -0.39 -17.55 14.12
C ALA A 128 0.07 -17.93 12.70
N LEU A 129 0.46 -16.92 11.89
CA LEU A 129 1.00 -17.17 10.56
C LEU A 129 2.40 -17.81 10.62
N VAL A 130 3.27 -17.35 11.53
CA VAL A 130 4.59 -17.97 11.77
C VAL A 130 4.41 -19.43 12.14
N GLU A 131 3.47 -19.75 13.04
CA GLU A 131 3.21 -21.14 13.46
C GLU A 131 2.70 -21.99 12.30
N ALA A 132 1.76 -21.49 11.50
CA ALA A 132 1.26 -22.22 10.32
C ALA A 132 2.39 -22.53 9.32
N VAL A 133 3.30 -21.57 9.06
CA VAL A 133 4.46 -21.81 8.19
C VAL A 133 5.43 -22.81 8.82
N ARG A 134 5.61 -22.78 10.15
CA ARG A 134 6.42 -23.76 10.87
C ARG A 134 5.85 -25.18 10.75
N GLU A 135 4.55 -25.35 11.00
CA GLU A 135 3.83 -26.62 10.84
C GLU A 135 3.96 -27.16 9.40
N LEU A 136 3.79 -26.27 8.41
CA LEU A 136 3.97 -26.61 7.00
C LEU A 136 5.39 -27.12 6.72
N LYS A 137 6.41 -26.42 7.17
CA LYS A 137 7.81 -26.82 6.97
C LYS A 137 8.19 -28.09 7.74
N GLN A 138 7.58 -28.36 8.88
CA GLN A 138 7.77 -29.61 9.62
C GLN A 138 7.12 -30.79 8.91
N SER A 139 5.92 -30.63 8.35
CA SER A 139 5.20 -31.67 7.60
C SER A 139 5.74 -31.88 6.19
N GLN A 140 6.22 -30.81 5.54
CA GLN A 140 6.74 -30.80 4.17
C GLN A 140 8.10 -30.05 4.11
N PRO A 141 9.20 -30.63 4.62
CA PRO A 141 10.50 -29.96 4.69
C PRO A 141 11.05 -29.50 3.33
N ALA A 142 10.72 -30.22 2.26
CA ALA A 142 11.18 -29.92 0.90
C ALA A 142 10.33 -28.85 0.19
N LEU A 143 9.15 -28.47 0.70
CA LEU A 143 8.30 -27.48 0.08
C LEU A 143 9.01 -26.11 0.07
N PRO A 144 9.21 -25.49 -1.12
CA PRO A 144 9.83 -24.18 -1.19
C PRO A 144 8.90 -23.11 -0.60
N VAL A 145 9.44 -22.29 0.30
CA VAL A 145 8.75 -21.15 0.91
C VAL A 145 9.60 -19.90 0.74
N LEU A 146 9.02 -18.86 0.15
CA LEU A 146 9.61 -17.53 0.01
C LEU A 146 8.81 -16.54 0.85
N LEU A 147 9.49 -15.79 1.70
CA LEU A 147 8.94 -14.69 2.47
C LEU A 147 9.62 -13.38 2.07
N LEU A 148 8.87 -12.46 1.45
CA LEU A 148 9.30 -11.10 1.19
C LEU A 148 8.78 -10.19 2.32
N VAL A 149 9.64 -9.33 2.82
CA VAL A 149 9.29 -8.36 3.88
C VAL A 149 9.90 -7.00 3.60
N ASP A 150 9.19 -5.96 3.99
CA ASP A 150 9.73 -4.60 3.99
C ASP A 150 10.78 -4.44 5.12
N PRO A 151 11.88 -3.69 4.92
CA PRO A 151 12.89 -3.43 5.95
C PRO A 151 12.36 -2.65 7.19
N ILE A 152 11.13 -2.15 7.16
CA ILE A 152 10.48 -1.57 8.34
C ILE A 152 10.30 -2.61 9.46
N ASN A 153 10.16 -3.89 9.12
CA ASN A 153 9.99 -4.98 10.10
C ASN A 153 11.22 -5.18 10.99
N ASP A 154 12.39 -4.79 10.53
CA ASP A 154 13.62 -4.76 11.34
C ASP A 154 14.08 -3.32 11.68
N TYR A 155 13.21 -2.33 11.45
CA TYR A 155 13.50 -0.90 11.66
C TYR A 155 14.70 -0.40 10.85
N TYR A 156 14.95 -0.97 9.66
CA TYR A 156 16.11 -0.69 8.80
C TYR A 156 17.47 -1.03 9.41
N ARG A 157 17.53 -1.97 10.37
CA ARG A 157 18.76 -2.35 11.08
C ARG A 157 19.55 -3.46 10.41
N GLY A 158 18.97 -4.15 9.41
CA GLY A 158 19.59 -5.31 8.76
C GLY A 158 19.65 -6.56 9.65
N THR A 159 18.88 -6.59 10.76
CA THR A 159 18.83 -7.73 11.70
C THR A 159 17.39 -8.23 11.74
N PRO A 160 17.08 -9.41 11.18
CA PRO A 160 15.72 -9.90 11.13
C PRO A 160 15.13 -10.08 12.53
N PRO A 161 13.83 -9.80 12.74
CA PRO A 161 13.12 -10.15 13.96
C PRO A 161 13.21 -11.65 14.26
N ALA A 162 13.10 -12.01 15.54
CA ALA A 162 13.29 -13.39 16.00
C ALA A 162 12.38 -14.40 15.28
N ASP A 163 11.14 -14.02 15.01
CA ASP A 163 10.17 -14.87 14.28
C ASP A 163 10.61 -15.13 12.84
N ILE A 164 11.09 -14.10 12.14
CA ILE A 164 11.62 -14.23 10.78
C ILE A 164 12.90 -15.06 10.78
N ALA A 165 13.80 -14.84 11.72
CA ALA A 165 15.02 -15.64 11.88
C ALA A 165 14.71 -17.12 12.16
N ALA A 166 13.67 -17.41 12.94
CA ALA A 166 13.21 -18.76 13.18
C ALA A 166 12.69 -19.45 11.91
N LEU A 167 11.98 -18.73 11.04
CA LEU A 167 11.54 -19.24 9.74
C LEU A 167 12.74 -19.51 8.81
N GLN A 168 13.75 -18.65 8.79
CA GLN A 168 14.99 -18.89 8.04
C GLN A 168 15.69 -20.17 8.47
N ALA A 169 15.74 -20.43 9.80
CA ALA A 169 16.33 -21.66 10.35
C ALA A 169 15.59 -22.93 9.91
N LEU A 170 14.32 -22.83 9.52
CA LEU A 170 13.52 -23.92 8.95
C LEU A 170 13.64 -24.04 7.41
N GLY A 171 14.53 -23.27 6.80
CA GLY A 171 14.76 -23.31 5.35
C GLY A 171 13.73 -22.50 4.55
N VAL A 172 13.15 -21.45 5.14
CA VAL A 172 12.38 -20.44 4.40
C VAL A 172 13.38 -19.48 3.76
N ASP A 173 13.24 -19.23 2.45
CA ASP A 173 13.98 -18.19 1.73
C ASP A 173 13.39 -16.83 2.11
N VAL A 174 14.13 -16.01 2.87
CA VAL A 174 13.66 -14.67 3.31
C VAL A 174 14.33 -13.58 2.50
N ALA A 175 13.53 -12.77 1.85
CA ALA A 175 13.94 -11.62 1.04
C ALA A 175 13.53 -10.30 1.72
N VAL A 176 14.49 -9.57 2.29
CA VAL A 176 14.24 -8.18 2.73
C VAL A 176 14.31 -7.27 1.50
N THR A 177 13.21 -6.62 1.17
CA THR A 177 13.07 -5.83 -0.05
C THR A 177 14.08 -4.68 -0.12
N ARG A 178 14.76 -4.54 -1.26
CA ARG A 178 15.71 -3.45 -1.50
C ARG A 178 14.98 -2.23 -2.06
N LEU A 179 14.77 -1.21 -1.21
CA LEU A 179 14.01 -0.02 -1.57
C LEU A 179 14.81 1.01 -2.39
N ASP A 180 16.13 0.85 -2.54
CA ASP A 180 16.98 1.79 -3.29
C ASP A 180 16.67 1.82 -4.78
N GLY A 181 16.15 0.73 -5.34
CA GLY A 181 15.66 0.63 -6.70
C GLY A 181 14.44 1.51 -6.99
N LEU A 182 13.60 1.76 -6.00
CA LEU A 182 12.35 2.51 -6.16
C LEU A 182 12.58 4.01 -6.36
N ARG A 183 11.62 4.67 -6.99
CA ARG A 183 11.59 6.13 -7.14
C ARG A 183 11.45 6.85 -5.80
N ASP A 184 11.86 8.12 -5.74
CA ASP A 184 11.71 8.95 -4.55
C ASP A 184 10.39 9.70 -4.57
N SER A 185 9.48 9.37 -3.65
CA SER A 185 8.24 10.14 -3.46
C SER A 185 8.51 11.50 -2.83
N ASN A 186 9.60 11.63 -2.06
CA ASN A 186 10.03 12.83 -1.34
C ASN A 186 11.41 13.31 -1.85
N PRO A 187 11.48 13.90 -3.06
CA PRO A 187 12.75 14.20 -3.72
C PRO A 187 13.63 15.18 -2.94
N VAL A 188 13.03 16.14 -2.25
CA VAL A 188 13.78 17.16 -1.47
C VAL A 188 14.57 16.50 -0.35
N TYR A 189 13.91 15.68 0.44
CA TYR A 189 14.56 14.95 1.53
C TYR A 189 15.55 13.92 0.99
N SER A 190 15.11 13.08 0.05
CA SER A 190 15.89 11.95 -0.43
C SER A 190 17.17 12.37 -1.15
N ALA A 191 17.14 13.47 -1.94
CA ALA A 191 18.34 14.04 -2.55
C ALA A 191 19.30 14.59 -1.48
N THR A 192 18.78 15.28 -0.48
CA THR A 192 19.57 15.78 0.66
C THR A 192 20.18 14.64 1.47
N TRP A 193 19.39 13.60 1.75
CA TRP A 193 19.86 12.39 2.40
C TRP A 193 21.04 11.75 1.66
N ARG A 194 20.91 11.52 0.34
CA ARG A 194 21.98 10.95 -0.47
C ARG A 194 23.23 11.80 -0.54
N LEU A 195 23.06 13.12 -0.64
CA LEU A 195 24.19 14.03 -0.76
C LEU A 195 24.98 14.15 0.54
N LEU A 196 24.31 14.16 1.69
CA LEU A 196 24.94 14.50 2.97
C LEU A 196 25.21 13.28 3.87
N PHE A 197 24.37 12.23 3.83
CA PHE A 197 24.36 11.19 4.87
C PHE A 197 24.41 9.75 4.33
N GLY A 198 23.70 9.45 3.26
CA GLY A 198 23.39 8.08 2.83
C GLY A 198 24.59 7.22 2.46
N TRP A 199 25.74 7.81 2.20
CA TRP A 199 26.97 7.11 1.79
C TRP A 199 27.92 6.79 2.95
N TRP A 200 27.73 7.37 4.12
CA TRP A 200 28.61 7.13 5.29
C TRP A 200 27.88 6.83 6.59
N LEU A 201 26.59 7.18 6.69
CA LEU A 201 25.85 7.00 7.93
C LEU A 201 25.30 5.57 8.03
N ASP A 202 25.89 4.81 8.92
CA ASP A 202 25.50 3.41 9.18
C ASP A 202 24.12 3.34 9.86
N ALA A 203 23.32 2.37 9.42
CA ALA A 203 21.99 2.06 9.95
C ALA A 203 21.93 0.69 10.66
N GLU A 204 22.86 -0.21 10.33
CA GLU A 204 22.78 -1.62 10.72
C GLU A 204 23.18 -1.87 12.18
N GLY A 205 22.52 -2.82 12.82
CA GLY A 205 22.77 -3.25 14.18
C GLY A 205 22.15 -2.36 15.26
N GLU A 206 22.60 -2.53 16.51
CA GLU A 206 22.12 -1.76 17.65
C GLU A 206 22.68 -0.35 17.69
N GLY A 207 21.84 0.59 18.15
CA GLY A 207 22.15 2.01 18.28
C GLY A 207 21.95 2.54 19.69
N ALA A 208 22.06 3.89 19.81
CA ALA A 208 21.88 4.60 21.09
C ALA A 208 20.56 5.39 21.17
N LEU A 209 19.83 5.54 20.03
CA LEU A 209 18.63 6.39 19.97
C LEU A 209 17.36 5.56 20.26
N PRO A 210 16.33 6.19 20.86
CA PRO A 210 15.04 5.52 21.07
C PRO A 210 14.41 5.11 19.72
N ASN A 211 13.71 3.97 19.73
CA ASN A 211 12.93 3.54 18.57
C ASN A 211 11.60 4.30 18.54
N VAL A 212 11.44 5.16 17.54
CA VAL A 212 10.21 5.97 17.36
C VAL A 212 9.04 5.17 16.77
N LEU A 213 9.32 3.98 16.23
CA LEU A 213 8.30 3.11 15.64
C LEU A 213 7.76 2.09 16.66
N ASP A 214 8.59 1.72 17.64
CA ASP A 214 8.23 0.74 18.66
C ASP A 214 8.92 1.09 19.98
N GLY A 215 8.15 1.56 20.95
CA GLY A 215 8.66 1.98 22.26
C GLY A 215 9.26 0.84 23.10
N ALA A 216 8.92 -0.42 22.79
CA ALA A 216 9.51 -1.63 23.40
C ALA A 216 10.62 -2.23 22.53
N GLY A 217 10.80 -1.71 21.33
CA GLY A 217 11.76 -2.23 20.36
C GLY A 217 13.21 -1.86 20.68
N PRO A 218 14.15 -2.41 19.91
CA PRO A 218 15.57 -2.16 20.09
C PRO A 218 15.92 -0.70 19.79
N ARG A 219 16.98 -0.21 20.42
CA ARG A 219 17.53 1.13 20.15
C ARG A 219 18.12 1.19 18.76
N LEU A 220 18.00 2.36 18.11
CA LEU A 220 18.34 2.56 16.70
C LEU A 220 19.59 3.44 16.53
N LYS A 221 20.34 3.21 15.45
CA LYS A 221 21.34 4.14 14.96
C LYS A 221 20.68 5.33 14.25
N ALA A 222 21.35 6.46 14.19
CA ALA A 222 20.89 7.66 13.50
C ALA A 222 20.60 7.36 12.00
N GLY A 223 21.40 6.50 11.37
CA GLY A 223 21.19 6.08 9.99
C GLY A 223 19.84 5.41 9.75
N ALA A 224 19.41 4.53 10.64
CA ALA A 224 18.10 3.87 10.57
C ALA A 224 16.95 4.90 10.66
N LEU A 225 17.00 5.80 11.67
CA LEU A 225 15.98 6.84 11.83
C LEU A 225 15.91 7.80 10.65
N LEU A 226 17.06 8.17 10.09
CA LEU A 226 17.12 9.10 8.95
C LEU A 226 16.80 8.41 7.61
N ARG A 227 16.69 7.08 7.54
CA ARG A 227 16.13 6.38 6.37
C ARG A 227 14.61 6.51 6.28
N LEU A 228 13.90 6.59 7.41
CA LEU A 228 12.43 6.64 7.48
C LEU A 228 11.80 7.74 6.61
N PRO A 229 12.26 9.02 6.63
CA PRO A 229 11.61 10.06 5.85
C PRO A 229 11.81 9.97 4.33
N ASN A 230 12.54 8.98 3.81
CA ASN A 230 12.51 8.67 2.38
C ASN A 230 11.15 8.10 1.97
N PHE A 231 10.38 7.55 2.90
CA PHE A 231 9.02 7.08 2.73
C PHE A 231 8.83 6.14 1.54
N LYS A 232 9.74 5.21 1.35
CA LYS A 232 9.64 4.11 0.38
C LYS A 232 9.19 2.86 1.10
N ALA A 233 8.42 2.02 0.42
CA ALA A 233 7.98 0.76 1.00
C ALA A 233 7.72 -0.31 -0.07
N ASN A 234 7.93 -1.55 0.29
CA ASN A 234 7.21 -2.67 -0.28
C ASN A 234 5.88 -2.79 0.47
N HIS A 235 4.82 -2.24 -0.11
CA HIS A 235 3.52 -2.15 0.55
C HIS A 235 2.55 -3.24 0.09
N ARG A 236 3.02 -4.25 -0.62
CA ARG A 236 2.22 -5.41 -1.06
C ARG A 236 1.73 -6.25 0.11
N LYS A 237 0.63 -6.99 -0.09
CA LYS A 237 0.09 -7.98 0.84
C LYS A 237 -0.46 -9.13 0.02
N VAL A 238 0.41 -10.08 -0.25
CA VAL A 238 0.20 -11.17 -1.20
C VAL A 238 0.52 -12.50 -0.57
N LEU A 239 -0.33 -13.49 -0.84
CA LEU A 239 -0.04 -14.89 -0.64
C LEU A 239 -0.28 -15.62 -1.96
N LEU A 240 0.66 -16.44 -2.40
CA LEU A 240 0.53 -17.32 -3.56
C LEU A 240 0.97 -18.72 -3.19
N THR A 241 0.23 -19.72 -3.66
CA THR A 241 0.57 -21.14 -3.49
C THR A 241 0.12 -21.97 -4.68
N GLY A 242 0.74 -23.13 -4.89
CA GLY A 242 0.27 -24.13 -5.83
C GLY A 242 -0.65 -25.13 -5.15
N ASP A 243 -1.65 -25.62 -5.89
CA ASP A 243 -2.68 -26.55 -5.42
C ASP A 243 -2.28 -28.04 -5.51
N GLY A 244 -1.08 -28.32 -6.04
CA GLY A 244 -0.59 -29.69 -6.30
C GLY A 244 -1.15 -30.33 -7.58
N ALA A 245 -2.07 -29.65 -8.28
CA ALA A 245 -2.65 -30.09 -9.54
C ALA A 245 -2.17 -29.26 -10.75
N GLY A 246 -1.24 -28.32 -10.52
CA GLY A 246 -0.66 -27.46 -11.55
C GLY A 246 -1.40 -26.14 -11.72
N SER A 247 -2.30 -25.77 -10.81
CA SER A 247 -2.92 -24.46 -10.73
C SER A 247 -2.40 -23.67 -9.53
N MET A 248 -2.59 -22.37 -9.56
CA MET A 248 -2.24 -21.46 -8.47
C MET A 248 -3.47 -20.99 -7.72
N VAL A 249 -3.30 -20.75 -6.43
CA VAL A 249 -4.27 -20.05 -5.61
C VAL A 249 -3.55 -18.89 -4.92
N GLY A 250 -4.20 -17.73 -4.85
CA GLY A 250 -3.62 -16.57 -4.18
C GLY A 250 -4.62 -15.71 -3.47
N ILE A 251 -4.14 -14.95 -2.50
CA ILE A 251 -4.89 -13.88 -1.83
C ILE A 251 -4.14 -12.57 -2.06
N ILE A 252 -4.83 -11.60 -2.68
CA ILE A 252 -4.36 -10.22 -2.80
C ILE A 252 -5.20 -9.39 -1.83
N SER A 253 -4.54 -8.71 -0.88
CA SER A 253 -5.20 -8.13 0.27
C SER A 253 -4.81 -6.67 0.55
N SER A 254 -5.67 -5.99 1.31
CA SER A 254 -5.32 -4.74 1.98
C SER A 254 -4.74 -4.96 3.39
N GLY A 255 -4.93 -6.14 3.99
CA GLY A 255 -4.56 -6.48 5.36
C GLY A 255 -3.12 -6.98 5.52
N ASN A 256 -2.48 -6.65 6.65
CA ASN A 256 -1.17 -7.17 7.03
C ASN A 256 -1.33 -8.22 8.16
N PRO A 257 -0.48 -9.26 8.21
CA PRO A 257 -0.34 -10.11 9.40
C PRO A 257 0.47 -9.38 10.49
N HIS A 258 -0.12 -8.34 11.04
CA HIS A 258 0.45 -7.47 12.05
C HIS A 258 -0.53 -7.32 13.22
N ASP A 259 -0.11 -7.67 14.42
CA ASP A 259 -1.00 -7.78 15.57
C ASP A 259 -1.70 -6.46 15.92
N ALA A 260 -0.99 -5.33 15.87
CA ALA A 260 -1.57 -4.01 16.17
C ALA A 260 -2.62 -3.56 15.14
N SER A 261 -2.64 -4.12 13.95
CA SER A 261 -3.63 -3.84 12.91
C SER A 261 -4.64 -4.96 12.69
N SER A 262 -4.67 -5.96 13.56
CA SER A 262 -5.57 -7.11 13.43
C SER A 262 -7.06 -6.76 13.55
N ALA A 263 -7.38 -5.60 14.14
CA ALA A 263 -8.73 -5.08 14.22
C ALA A 263 -9.15 -4.19 13.04
N HIS A 264 -8.24 -3.93 12.09
CA HIS A 264 -8.56 -3.07 10.93
C HIS A 264 -9.61 -3.73 10.03
N SER A 265 -10.46 -2.92 9.41
CA SER A 265 -11.37 -3.38 8.37
C SER A 265 -10.63 -3.42 7.04
N ASN A 266 -10.52 -4.61 6.46
CA ASN A 266 -9.75 -4.88 5.25
C ASN A 266 -10.61 -5.57 4.19
N VAL A 267 -10.11 -5.60 2.95
CA VAL A 267 -10.67 -6.38 1.84
C VAL A 267 -9.58 -7.20 1.18
N ALA A 268 -9.96 -8.34 0.63
CA ALA A 268 -9.10 -9.19 -0.17
C ALA A 268 -9.90 -9.95 -1.24
N LEU A 269 -9.21 -10.43 -2.25
CA LEU A 269 -9.74 -11.39 -3.22
C LEU A 269 -8.87 -12.65 -3.19
N ARG A 270 -9.51 -13.79 -2.98
CA ARG A 270 -8.94 -15.10 -3.27
C ARG A 270 -9.21 -15.39 -4.74
N VAL A 271 -8.17 -15.76 -5.46
CA VAL A 271 -8.17 -16.03 -6.91
C VAL A 271 -7.57 -17.40 -7.15
N GLU A 272 -8.19 -18.21 -8.01
CA GLU A 272 -7.65 -19.50 -8.46
C GLU A 272 -7.32 -19.43 -9.94
N GLY A 273 -6.12 -19.86 -10.35
CA GLY A 273 -5.74 -20.04 -11.73
C GLY A 273 -4.62 -19.15 -12.25
N ASP A 274 -4.42 -19.21 -13.57
CA ASP A 274 -3.25 -18.68 -14.27
C ASP A 274 -3.19 -17.14 -14.33
N ALA A 275 -4.29 -16.43 -13.99
CA ALA A 275 -4.30 -14.98 -13.85
C ALA A 275 -3.26 -14.46 -12.81
N LEU A 276 -2.80 -15.34 -11.91
CA LEU A 276 -1.82 -15.03 -10.87
C LEU A 276 -0.37 -15.12 -11.34
N GLN A 277 -0.08 -15.71 -12.51
CA GLN A 277 1.29 -15.90 -12.98
C GLN A 277 2.09 -14.59 -13.09
N PRO A 278 1.55 -13.48 -13.64
CA PRO A 278 2.26 -12.21 -13.68
C PRO A 278 2.62 -11.66 -12.29
N LEU A 279 1.80 -11.95 -11.26
CA LEU A 279 2.09 -11.56 -9.88
C LEU A 279 3.25 -12.40 -9.32
N LEU A 280 3.22 -13.71 -9.51
CA LEU A 280 4.32 -14.59 -9.09
C LEU A 280 5.65 -14.14 -9.72
N ASP A 281 5.66 -13.87 -11.03
CA ASP A 281 6.85 -13.41 -11.74
C ASP A 281 7.38 -12.09 -11.15
N SER A 282 6.49 -11.17 -10.77
CA SER A 282 6.85 -9.91 -10.13
C SER A 282 7.41 -10.10 -8.71
N GLU A 283 6.83 -11.01 -7.90
CA GLU A 283 7.37 -11.33 -6.58
C GLU A 283 8.77 -11.96 -6.67
N LEU A 284 8.98 -12.85 -7.64
CA LEU A 284 10.31 -13.44 -7.89
C LEU A 284 11.32 -12.40 -8.37
N ALA A 285 10.90 -11.38 -9.14
CA ALA A 285 11.77 -10.27 -9.54
C ALA A 285 12.21 -9.43 -8.32
N ILE A 286 11.30 -9.15 -7.38
CA ILE A 286 11.61 -8.46 -6.12
C ILE A 286 12.59 -9.30 -5.27
N ALA A 287 12.35 -10.60 -5.14
CA ALA A 287 13.23 -11.51 -4.39
C ALA A 287 14.63 -11.57 -5.00
N ARG A 288 14.73 -11.63 -6.34
CA ARG A 288 16.03 -11.58 -7.06
C ARG A 288 16.79 -10.29 -6.76
N GLN A 289 16.11 -9.16 -6.78
CA GLN A 289 16.69 -7.85 -6.43
C GLN A 289 17.12 -7.78 -4.96
N ALA A 290 16.43 -8.48 -4.07
CA ALA A 290 16.81 -8.62 -2.66
C ALA A 290 18.02 -9.54 -2.45
N GLY A 291 18.48 -10.24 -3.51
CA GLY A 291 19.69 -11.08 -3.47
C GLY A 291 19.42 -12.57 -3.32
N ILE A 292 18.18 -13.02 -3.46
CA ILE A 292 17.89 -14.47 -3.53
C ILE A 292 18.44 -15.03 -4.83
N ALA A 293 19.18 -16.12 -4.73
CA ALA A 293 19.84 -16.74 -5.87
C ALA A 293 18.85 -17.34 -6.88
N ASP A 294 19.13 -17.24 -8.18
CA ASP A 294 18.27 -17.78 -9.25
C ASP A 294 17.98 -19.27 -9.09
N ALA A 295 18.93 -20.06 -8.59
CA ALA A 295 18.74 -21.48 -8.30
C ALA A 295 17.68 -21.75 -7.21
N ALA A 296 17.53 -20.84 -6.23
CA ALA A 296 16.46 -20.91 -5.25
C ALA A 296 15.13 -20.48 -5.85
N LEU A 297 15.12 -19.42 -6.66
CA LEU A 297 13.91 -18.90 -7.33
C LEU A 297 13.35 -19.85 -8.39
N ALA A 298 14.20 -20.66 -9.04
CA ALA A 298 13.78 -21.67 -10.00
C ALA A 298 12.81 -22.70 -9.42
N LYS A 299 12.81 -22.91 -8.09
CA LYS A 299 11.87 -23.83 -7.41
C LYS A 299 10.41 -23.34 -7.46
N PHE A 300 10.20 -22.05 -7.72
CA PHE A 300 8.88 -21.42 -7.81
C PHE A 300 8.40 -21.25 -9.25
N GLN A 301 9.29 -21.45 -10.24
CA GLN A 301 9.00 -21.29 -11.67
C GLN A 301 8.54 -22.61 -12.30
N GLY A 302 7.78 -22.51 -13.42
CA GLY A 302 7.56 -23.64 -14.35
C GLY A 302 6.49 -24.65 -13.94
N ARG A 303 5.61 -24.30 -12.99
CA ARG A 303 4.54 -25.23 -12.56
C ARG A 303 3.18 -24.97 -13.21
N SER A 304 2.97 -23.81 -13.85
CA SER A 304 1.82 -23.63 -14.76
C SER A 304 2.23 -24.02 -16.18
N THR A 305 1.71 -25.13 -16.66
CA THR A 305 1.94 -25.63 -18.03
C THR A 305 1.00 -24.98 -19.05
N ARG A 306 0.06 -24.17 -18.61
CA ARG A 306 -0.86 -23.42 -19.48
C ARG A 306 -0.39 -21.97 -19.61
N GLN A 307 0.09 -21.58 -20.80
CA GLN A 307 0.09 -20.18 -21.16
C GLN A 307 -1.36 -19.71 -21.25
N PRO A 308 -1.77 -18.70 -20.45
CA PRO A 308 -3.10 -18.13 -20.64
C PRO A 308 -3.20 -17.61 -22.07
N ALA A 309 -4.22 -18.00 -22.79
CA ALA A 309 -4.50 -17.39 -24.08
C ALA A 309 -4.73 -15.90 -23.85
N PRO A 310 -3.92 -14.99 -24.43
CA PRO A 310 -4.17 -13.57 -24.29
C PRO A 310 -5.55 -13.30 -24.87
N VAL A 311 -6.46 -12.80 -24.05
CA VAL A 311 -7.67 -12.19 -24.58
C VAL A 311 -7.17 -10.96 -25.34
N GLY A 312 -7.34 -10.93 -26.64
CA GLY A 312 -7.04 -9.78 -27.47
C GLY A 312 -7.71 -8.51 -26.89
N PRO A 313 -7.38 -7.31 -27.37
CA PRO A 313 -7.98 -6.09 -26.88
C PRO A 313 -9.47 -6.35 -26.76
N ILE A 314 -10.03 -6.12 -25.56
CA ILE A 314 -11.42 -6.42 -25.21
C ILE A 314 -12.25 -6.05 -26.42
N ALA A 315 -12.65 -7.09 -27.20
CA ALA A 315 -13.56 -6.88 -28.32
C ALA A 315 -14.73 -6.14 -27.71
N THR A 316 -15.02 -4.97 -28.25
CA THR A 316 -16.10 -4.12 -27.80
C THR A 316 -17.30 -4.98 -27.43
N ALA A 317 -17.63 -4.98 -26.18
CA ALA A 317 -18.39 -5.89 -25.33
C ALA A 317 -19.77 -6.34 -25.87
N ASN A 318 -19.82 -7.04 -26.99
CA ASN A 318 -21.09 -7.48 -27.58
C ASN A 318 -21.24 -8.99 -27.80
N GLU A 319 -20.21 -9.80 -27.56
CA GLU A 319 -20.34 -11.24 -27.92
C GLU A 319 -20.44 -12.23 -26.75
N ASP A 320 -20.18 -11.80 -25.48
CA ASP A 320 -20.37 -12.66 -24.29
C ASP A 320 -21.11 -11.95 -23.13
N VAL A 321 -22.02 -11.04 -23.45
CA VAL A 321 -22.88 -10.39 -22.45
C VAL A 321 -23.98 -11.39 -22.06
N GLY A 322 -23.74 -12.16 -20.99
CA GLY A 322 -24.77 -13.03 -20.46
C GLY A 322 -24.29 -14.26 -19.66
N ASP A 323 -22.99 -14.50 -19.57
CA ASP A 323 -22.48 -15.61 -18.77
C ASP A 323 -22.02 -15.14 -17.38
N ALA A 324 -22.96 -15.14 -16.41
CA ALA A 324 -22.67 -14.87 -14.99
C ALA A 324 -21.66 -15.88 -14.38
N ALA A 325 -21.38 -16.97 -15.08
CA ALA A 325 -20.39 -17.96 -14.68
C ALA A 325 -18.95 -17.55 -15.03
N ARG A 326 -18.71 -16.45 -15.78
CA ARG A 326 -17.38 -16.01 -16.19
C ARG A 326 -16.99 -14.66 -15.61
N ALA A 327 -15.71 -14.56 -15.26
CA ALA A 327 -15.06 -13.31 -14.87
C ALA A 327 -13.73 -13.16 -15.62
N TYR A 328 -13.30 -11.93 -15.85
CA TYR A 328 -12.01 -11.60 -16.43
C TYR A 328 -11.13 -10.96 -15.36
N VAL A 329 -10.00 -11.57 -15.08
CA VAL A 329 -9.13 -11.19 -13.96
C VAL A 329 -7.76 -10.77 -14.49
N GLY A 330 -7.21 -9.69 -13.95
CA GLY A 330 -5.86 -9.22 -14.27
C GLY A 330 -5.15 -8.66 -13.04
N ILE A 331 -3.84 -8.80 -13.02
CA ILE A 331 -2.99 -8.24 -11.97
C ILE A 331 -2.50 -6.86 -12.38
N LEU A 332 -2.54 -5.94 -11.45
CA LEU A 332 -2.03 -4.57 -11.59
C LEU A 332 -1.03 -4.29 -10.48
N THR A 333 0.14 -3.78 -10.84
CA THR A 333 1.13 -3.36 -9.84
C THR A 333 1.54 -1.90 -10.07
N GLU A 334 1.98 -1.23 -9.02
CA GLU A 334 2.52 0.13 -9.04
C GLU A 334 1.64 1.12 -9.85
N GLY A 335 2.20 1.83 -10.82
CA GLY A 335 1.52 2.83 -11.66
C GLY A 335 0.42 2.27 -12.56
N ALA A 336 0.48 0.97 -12.92
CA ALA A 336 -0.58 0.34 -13.70
C ALA A 336 -1.95 0.39 -12.98
N ILE A 337 -1.94 0.36 -11.63
CA ILE A 337 -3.15 0.54 -10.81
C ILE A 337 -3.82 1.89 -11.13
N ARG A 338 -3.02 2.96 -11.17
CA ARG A 338 -3.51 4.31 -11.46
C ARG A 338 -4.01 4.44 -12.89
N GLU A 339 -3.27 3.91 -13.84
CA GLU A 339 -3.60 4.01 -15.26
C GLU A 339 -4.96 3.36 -15.56
N VAL A 340 -5.17 2.14 -15.09
CA VAL A 340 -6.43 1.42 -15.31
C VAL A 340 -7.58 2.06 -14.52
N LEU A 341 -7.35 2.47 -13.26
CA LEU A 341 -8.36 3.17 -12.47
C LEU A 341 -8.83 4.45 -13.18
N LEU A 342 -7.92 5.30 -13.63
CA LEU A 342 -8.28 6.52 -14.35
C LEU A 342 -9.03 6.23 -15.65
N GLN A 343 -8.61 5.22 -16.42
CA GLN A 343 -9.31 4.79 -17.63
C GLN A 343 -10.78 4.43 -17.34
N LYS A 344 -11.04 3.67 -16.26
CA LYS A 344 -12.40 3.26 -15.86
C LYS A 344 -13.23 4.45 -15.35
N LEU A 345 -12.63 5.33 -14.56
CA LEU A 345 -13.31 6.55 -14.08
C LEU A 345 -13.62 7.53 -15.21
N ASP A 346 -12.70 7.69 -16.18
CA ASP A 346 -12.88 8.59 -17.32
C ASP A 346 -13.95 8.09 -18.31
N ALA A 347 -14.14 6.77 -18.39
CA ALA A 347 -15.19 6.17 -19.22
C ALA A 347 -16.61 6.28 -18.60
N ALA A 348 -16.71 6.44 -17.27
CA ALA A 348 -18.01 6.47 -16.59
C ALA A 348 -18.82 7.72 -16.91
N GLY A 349 -20.13 7.55 -17.15
CA GLY A 349 -21.06 8.60 -17.57
C GLY A 349 -22.48 8.42 -17.01
N PRO A 350 -23.50 8.97 -17.71
CA PRO A 350 -24.88 8.89 -17.25
C PRO A 350 -25.38 7.44 -17.11
N GLY A 351 -25.95 7.13 -15.96
CA GLY A 351 -26.45 5.79 -15.63
C GLY A 351 -25.41 4.86 -15.00
N ASP A 352 -24.13 5.22 -15.02
CA ASP A 352 -23.09 4.47 -14.34
C ASP A 352 -23.00 4.80 -12.84
N ALA A 353 -22.48 3.87 -12.05
CA ALA A 353 -22.26 4.06 -10.61
C ALA A 353 -20.79 3.74 -10.25
N ILE A 354 -20.20 4.63 -9.46
CA ILE A 354 -18.84 4.51 -8.92
C ILE A 354 -18.90 4.47 -7.41
N ASP A 355 -18.38 3.40 -6.82
CA ASP A 355 -18.25 3.24 -5.37
C ASP A 355 -16.78 3.13 -4.99
N VAL A 356 -16.32 3.92 -4.03
CA VAL A 356 -14.93 3.93 -3.56
C VAL A 356 -14.89 3.75 -2.06
N ALA A 357 -14.18 2.71 -1.60
CA ALA A 357 -13.90 2.45 -0.19
C ALA A 357 -12.39 2.56 0.06
N GLN A 358 -11.94 3.62 0.78
CA GLN A 358 -10.51 3.93 0.86
C GLN A 358 -10.06 4.38 2.25
N PHE A 359 -8.87 3.86 2.64
CA PHE A 359 -8.14 4.36 3.80
C PHE A 359 -7.55 5.76 3.53
N TYR A 360 -6.83 5.94 2.39
CA TYR A 360 -6.34 7.25 1.94
C TYR A 360 -6.75 7.52 0.49
N LEU A 361 -7.35 8.67 0.26
CA LEU A 361 -7.73 9.18 -1.05
C LEU A 361 -7.18 10.60 -1.23
N SER A 362 -6.10 10.77 -1.99
CA SER A 362 -5.43 12.06 -2.17
C SER A 362 -4.81 12.29 -3.55
N ASP A 363 -4.66 11.26 -4.39
CA ASP A 363 -4.15 11.43 -5.76
C ASP A 363 -5.02 12.41 -6.54
N GLN A 364 -4.40 13.48 -7.05
CA GLN A 364 -5.13 14.56 -7.72
C GLN A 364 -5.85 14.09 -8.98
N GLY A 365 -5.24 13.20 -9.75
CA GLY A 365 -5.86 12.67 -10.97
C GLY A 365 -7.11 11.88 -10.64
N VAL A 366 -7.08 11.06 -9.59
CA VAL A 366 -8.25 10.29 -9.13
C VAL A 366 -9.36 11.22 -8.63
N LEU A 367 -9.03 12.24 -7.81
CA LEU A 367 -10.01 13.21 -7.33
C LEU A 367 -10.66 13.99 -8.49
N ASP A 368 -9.88 14.41 -9.48
CA ASP A 368 -10.40 15.14 -10.63
C ASP A 368 -11.22 14.23 -11.57
N ALA A 369 -10.83 12.96 -11.74
CA ALA A 369 -11.59 11.97 -12.52
C ALA A 369 -12.95 11.64 -11.87
N LEU A 370 -13.01 11.47 -10.53
CA LEU A 370 -14.27 11.29 -9.79
C LEU A 370 -15.21 12.50 -9.97
N LEU A 371 -14.66 13.72 -9.85
CA LEU A 371 -15.43 14.93 -10.07
C LEU A 371 -15.94 15.04 -11.51
N ALA A 372 -15.11 14.70 -12.47
CA ALA A 372 -15.48 14.71 -13.89
C ALA A 372 -16.56 13.67 -14.20
N ALA A 373 -16.46 12.45 -13.66
CA ALA A 373 -17.47 11.40 -13.80
C ALA A 373 -18.84 11.84 -13.22
N ALA A 374 -18.85 12.43 -12.00
CA ALA A 374 -20.06 12.97 -11.40
C ALA A 374 -20.69 14.08 -12.27
N ARG A 375 -19.87 14.97 -12.84
CA ARG A 375 -20.34 16.02 -13.77
C ARG A 375 -20.87 15.47 -15.10
N ARG A 376 -20.41 14.31 -15.53
CA ARG A 376 -20.97 13.59 -16.68
C ARG A 376 -22.27 12.87 -16.38
N GLY A 377 -22.67 12.79 -15.10
CA GLY A 377 -23.93 12.19 -14.66
C GLY A 377 -23.78 10.79 -14.06
N ALA A 378 -22.56 10.33 -13.77
CA ALA A 378 -22.35 9.11 -12.99
C ALA A 378 -22.71 9.34 -11.52
N THR A 379 -23.32 8.34 -10.86
CA THR A 379 -23.51 8.34 -9.42
C THR A 379 -22.19 7.99 -8.73
N VAL A 380 -21.72 8.81 -7.80
CA VAL A 380 -20.46 8.59 -7.08
C VAL A 380 -20.70 8.53 -5.58
N ARG A 381 -20.29 7.42 -4.93
CA ARG A 381 -20.34 7.22 -3.49
C ARG A 381 -18.92 6.98 -2.94
N LEU A 382 -18.56 7.71 -1.89
CA LEU A 382 -17.26 7.60 -1.21
C LEU A 382 -17.48 7.13 0.23
N LEU A 383 -16.94 5.98 0.59
CA LEU A 383 -16.84 5.48 1.97
C LEU A 383 -15.37 5.56 2.40
N LEU A 384 -15.05 6.51 3.25
CA LEU A 384 -13.66 6.83 3.57
C LEU A 384 -13.37 6.69 5.06
N ASP A 385 -12.13 6.31 5.38
CA ASP A 385 -11.60 6.44 6.74
C ASP A 385 -11.50 7.92 7.11
N PRO A 386 -11.96 8.33 8.31
CA PRO A 386 -11.86 9.73 8.75
C PRO A 386 -10.42 10.15 9.08
N ASN A 387 -9.45 9.28 8.95
CA ASN A 387 -8.04 9.44 9.31
C ASN A 387 -7.85 10.00 10.73
N GLN A 388 -8.57 9.38 11.67
CA GLN A 388 -8.58 9.79 13.06
C GLN A 388 -7.50 9.08 13.87
N ASP A 389 -7.25 7.81 13.59
CA ASP A 389 -6.40 6.95 14.39
C ASP A 389 -5.28 6.32 13.55
N ALA A 390 -4.13 6.08 14.17
CA ALA A 390 -3.05 5.28 13.64
C ALA A 390 -2.22 4.69 14.77
N PHE A 391 -2.28 3.36 14.93
CA PHE A 391 -1.46 2.63 15.91
C PHE A 391 -1.47 3.29 17.30
N GLY A 392 -2.66 3.69 17.76
CA GLY A 392 -2.84 4.36 19.05
C GLY A 392 -2.54 5.86 19.07
N PHE A 393 -2.19 6.49 17.95
CA PHE A 393 -2.06 7.95 17.85
C PHE A 393 -3.32 8.57 17.23
N SER A 394 -3.76 9.69 17.80
CA SER A 394 -4.76 10.52 17.16
C SER A 394 -4.15 11.27 15.98
N LYS A 395 -4.74 11.11 14.80
CA LYS A 395 -4.39 11.84 13.57
C LYS A 395 -5.26 13.07 13.35
N SER A 396 -4.80 13.95 12.49
CA SER A 396 -5.47 15.22 12.21
C SER A 396 -6.57 15.14 11.14
N GLY A 397 -6.91 13.96 10.62
CA GLY A 397 -7.89 13.80 9.54
C GLY A 397 -7.34 14.08 8.13
N ILE A 398 -6.05 14.35 7.99
CA ILE A 398 -5.38 14.51 6.70
C ILE A 398 -4.94 13.13 6.19
N PRO A 399 -5.17 12.79 4.89
CA PRO A 399 -5.64 13.67 3.80
C PRO A 399 -7.16 13.72 3.62
N ASN A 400 -7.93 12.72 4.09
CA ASN A 400 -9.29 12.50 3.62
C ASN A 400 -10.24 13.64 3.96
N ARG A 401 -10.29 14.11 5.23
CA ARG A 401 -11.28 15.11 5.63
C ARG A 401 -11.23 16.37 4.77
N PRO A 402 -10.11 17.09 4.63
CA PRO A 402 -10.09 18.31 3.82
C PRO A 402 -10.29 18.06 2.33
N LEU A 403 -9.76 16.95 1.78
CA LEU A 403 -9.84 16.69 0.34
C LEU A 403 -11.24 16.19 -0.07
N ALA A 404 -11.83 15.25 0.67
CA ALA A 404 -13.17 14.75 0.39
C ALA A 404 -14.24 15.83 0.61
N SER A 405 -14.14 16.63 1.68
CA SER A 405 -15.08 17.75 1.89
C SER A 405 -15.00 18.79 0.75
N ALA A 406 -13.79 19.07 0.25
CA ALA A 406 -13.64 19.95 -0.90
C ALA A 406 -14.20 19.33 -2.19
N LEU A 407 -14.06 18.01 -2.38
CA LEU A 407 -14.58 17.29 -3.53
C LEU A 407 -16.12 17.34 -3.56
N VAL A 408 -16.76 17.04 -2.43
CA VAL A 408 -18.23 17.13 -2.28
C VAL A 408 -18.73 18.55 -2.59
N ARG A 409 -18.10 19.60 -2.06
CA ARG A 409 -18.47 20.99 -2.38
C ARG A 409 -18.30 21.32 -3.88
N ARG A 410 -17.21 20.87 -4.51
CA ARG A 410 -16.94 21.11 -5.94
C ARG A 410 -17.88 20.34 -6.88
N SER A 411 -18.53 19.31 -6.39
CA SER A 411 -19.52 18.53 -7.11
C SER A 411 -20.96 19.04 -6.91
N ASP A 412 -21.15 20.18 -6.21
CA ASP A 412 -22.47 20.69 -5.83
C ASP A 412 -23.33 19.63 -5.12
N GLY A 413 -22.69 18.73 -4.34
CA GLY A 413 -23.33 17.67 -3.59
C GLY A 413 -23.73 16.43 -4.40
N THR A 414 -23.37 16.34 -5.68
CA THR A 414 -23.65 15.16 -6.51
C THR A 414 -22.78 13.95 -6.10
N ILE A 415 -21.58 14.18 -5.56
CA ILE A 415 -20.78 13.14 -4.93
C ILE A 415 -21.25 12.94 -3.50
N GLN A 416 -21.65 11.71 -3.18
CA GLN A 416 -22.09 11.30 -1.85
C GLN A 416 -20.90 10.82 -1.03
N LEU A 417 -20.86 11.18 0.25
CA LEU A 417 -19.78 10.84 1.18
C LEU A 417 -20.34 10.29 2.48
N ARG A 418 -19.77 9.18 2.94
CA ARG A 418 -19.91 8.66 4.30
C ARG A 418 -18.53 8.37 4.88
N TRP A 419 -18.43 8.54 6.20
CA TRP A 419 -17.21 8.22 6.93
C TRP A 419 -17.37 6.87 7.62
N TYR A 420 -16.40 5.97 7.43
CA TYR A 420 -16.40 4.74 8.20
C TYR A 420 -16.27 5.06 9.70
N ARG A 421 -17.05 4.39 10.54
CA ARG A 421 -17.05 4.59 11.98
C ARG A 421 -15.97 3.74 12.62
N THR A 422 -14.81 4.34 12.90
CA THR A 422 -13.69 3.70 13.58
C THR A 422 -13.83 3.78 15.10
N HIS A 423 -13.25 2.82 15.82
CA HIS A 423 -13.26 2.70 17.28
C HIS A 423 -11.81 2.51 17.80
N GLY A 424 -10.84 3.21 17.22
CA GLY A 424 -9.41 3.09 17.48
C GLY A 424 -8.63 2.27 16.42
N GLU A 425 -9.32 1.48 15.62
CA GLU A 425 -8.79 0.82 14.42
C GLU A 425 -8.96 1.71 13.18
N GLN A 426 -8.48 1.21 12.03
CA GLN A 426 -8.56 1.89 10.73
C GLN A 426 -9.52 1.16 9.79
N PHE A 427 -10.24 1.93 8.98
CA PHE A 427 -10.87 1.42 7.77
C PHE A 427 -9.82 1.31 6.68
N HIS A 428 -9.07 0.20 6.71
CA HIS A 428 -7.89 0.01 5.89
C HIS A 428 -8.19 -0.62 4.53
N SER A 429 -9.46 -0.63 4.12
CA SER A 429 -9.91 -1.12 2.82
C SER A 429 -9.41 -0.25 1.67
N LYS A 430 -9.16 -0.87 0.52
CA LYS A 430 -8.76 -0.20 -0.72
C LYS A 430 -9.49 -0.88 -1.88
N LEU A 431 -10.59 -0.26 -2.30
CA LEU A 431 -11.50 -0.80 -3.29
C LEU A 431 -12.10 0.33 -4.13
N ALA A 432 -12.20 0.10 -5.43
CA ALA A 432 -13.03 0.89 -6.34
C ALA A 432 -13.89 -0.04 -7.18
N LEU A 433 -15.15 0.33 -7.37
CA LEU A 433 -16.15 -0.36 -8.16
C LEU A 433 -16.67 0.59 -9.23
N VAL A 434 -16.84 0.13 -10.45
CA VAL A 434 -17.51 0.88 -11.52
C VAL A 434 -18.55 -0.05 -12.14
N ARG A 435 -19.83 0.30 -12.01
CA ARG A 435 -20.94 -0.42 -12.62
C ARG A 435 -21.43 0.36 -13.84
N SER A 436 -21.51 -0.32 -14.98
CA SER A 436 -22.02 0.22 -16.23
C SER A 436 -22.95 -0.79 -16.89
N GLY A 437 -24.24 -0.48 -16.99
CA GLY A 437 -25.26 -1.42 -17.42
C GLY A 437 -25.27 -2.68 -16.55
N GLN A 438 -25.09 -3.83 -17.17
CA GLN A 438 -25.02 -5.15 -16.49
C GLN A 438 -23.57 -5.56 -16.17
N ARG A 439 -22.59 -4.70 -16.36
CA ARG A 439 -21.19 -5.00 -16.09
C ARG A 439 -20.73 -4.34 -14.80
N LEU A 440 -19.92 -5.08 -14.06
CA LEU A 440 -19.17 -4.59 -12.90
C LEU A 440 -17.69 -4.77 -13.15
N TRP A 441 -16.95 -3.68 -13.11
CA TRP A 441 -15.51 -3.70 -12.93
C TRP A 441 -15.18 -3.31 -11.50
N PHE A 442 -14.21 -3.98 -10.88
CA PHE A 442 -13.66 -3.54 -9.61
C PHE A 442 -12.16 -3.82 -9.51
N THR A 443 -11.48 -3.07 -8.64
CA THR A 443 -10.09 -3.33 -8.24
C THR A 443 -9.95 -3.21 -6.74
N LEU A 444 -9.18 -4.12 -6.16
CA LEU A 444 -8.81 -4.10 -4.75
C LEU A 444 -7.40 -4.65 -4.55
N GLY A 445 -6.78 -4.34 -3.40
CA GLY A 445 -5.46 -4.83 -3.02
C GLY A 445 -4.78 -3.93 -2.00
N SER A 446 -3.49 -3.72 -2.16
CA SER A 446 -2.68 -2.99 -1.18
C SER A 446 -2.71 -1.46 -1.35
N ALA A 447 -3.04 -0.96 -2.54
CA ALA A 447 -2.80 0.42 -2.94
C ALA A 447 -3.81 1.43 -2.39
N ASN A 448 -3.36 2.33 -1.53
CA ASN A 448 -4.10 3.57 -1.26
C ASN A 448 -4.13 4.44 -2.52
N PHE A 449 -5.19 5.21 -2.73
CA PHE A 449 -5.28 6.14 -3.87
C PHE A 449 -4.57 7.46 -3.56
N THR A 450 -3.26 7.37 -3.33
CA THR A 450 -2.36 8.49 -3.10
C THR A 450 -1.25 8.47 -4.14
N ARG A 451 -0.63 9.62 -4.40
CA ARG A 451 0.49 9.73 -5.36
C ARG A 451 1.61 8.73 -5.05
N ARG A 452 1.88 8.49 -3.76
CA ARG A 452 2.95 7.55 -3.38
C ARG A 452 2.63 6.11 -3.74
N ASN A 453 1.42 5.67 -3.47
CA ASN A 453 1.05 4.27 -3.64
C ASN A 453 0.79 3.92 -5.12
N ILE A 454 0.10 4.78 -5.87
CA ILE A 454 -0.26 4.49 -7.28
C ILE A 454 0.56 5.28 -8.30
N GLY A 455 1.65 5.94 -7.88
CA GLY A 455 2.51 6.76 -8.74
C GLY A 455 3.93 6.21 -8.92
N ASP A 456 4.15 4.91 -8.81
CA ASP A 456 5.45 4.22 -8.96
C ASP A 456 6.48 4.54 -7.87
N TYR A 457 6.06 4.88 -6.65
CA TYR A 457 7.00 5.18 -5.56
C TYR A 457 7.10 4.08 -4.51
N ASN A 458 6.01 3.33 -4.30
CA ASN A 458 6.01 2.09 -3.51
C ASN A 458 5.85 0.89 -4.44
N LEU A 459 6.13 -0.32 -3.92
CA LEU A 459 5.63 -1.55 -4.50
C LEU A 459 4.22 -1.78 -3.97
N GLU A 460 3.28 -1.98 -4.89
CA GLU A 460 1.87 -2.24 -4.62
C GLU A 460 1.36 -3.37 -5.50
N ALA A 461 0.35 -4.08 -5.06
CA ALA A 461 -0.33 -5.09 -5.87
C ALA A 461 -1.85 -4.99 -5.68
N ASN A 462 -2.55 -4.89 -6.79
CA ASN A 462 -3.99 -4.97 -6.87
C ASN A 462 -4.40 -6.06 -7.86
N VAL A 463 -5.58 -6.60 -7.68
CA VAL A 463 -6.28 -7.38 -8.68
C VAL A 463 -7.41 -6.53 -9.26
N GLN A 464 -7.64 -6.64 -10.57
CA GLN A 464 -8.83 -6.13 -11.24
C GLN A 464 -9.72 -7.28 -11.72
N VAL A 465 -11.00 -7.08 -11.64
CA VAL A 465 -12.02 -8.03 -12.12
C VAL A 465 -13.03 -7.29 -12.98
N ASP A 466 -13.36 -7.85 -14.12
CA ASP A 466 -14.44 -7.40 -15.00
C ASP A 466 -15.42 -8.58 -15.17
N THR A 467 -16.68 -8.41 -14.75
CA THR A 467 -17.67 -9.49 -14.71
C THR A 467 -19.07 -8.92 -14.89
N THR A 468 -20.09 -9.77 -14.91
CA THR A 468 -21.49 -9.32 -14.86
C THR A 468 -21.89 -8.98 -13.43
N ASP A 469 -22.82 -8.04 -13.26
CA ASP A 469 -23.27 -7.56 -11.94
C ASP A 469 -24.05 -8.61 -11.13
N ASP A 470 -24.52 -9.67 -11.77
CA ASP A 470 -25.19 -10.81 -11.16
C ASP A 470 -24.26 -12.00 -10.87
N SER A 471 -22.96 -11.91 -11.17
CA SER A 471 -21.99 -12.94 -10.79
C SER A 471 -21.86 -13.09 -9.26
N PRO A 472 -21.46 -14.27 -8.74
CA PRO A 472 -21.30 -14.46 -7.29
C PRO A 472 -20.39 -13.40 -6.65
N VAL A 473 -19.20 -13.19 -7.21
CA VAL A 473 -18.23 -12.22 -6.67
C VAL A 473 -18.73 -10.76 -6.77
N ALA A 474 -19.48 -10.41 -7.82
CA ALA A 474 -20.10 -9.09 -7.94
C ALA A 474 -21.12 -8.84 -6.82
N ARG A 475 -21.98 -9.82 -6.55
CA ARG A 475 -22.96 -9.74 -5.45
C ARG A 475 -22.29 -9.63 -4.09
N GLU A 476 -21.20 -10.36 -3.86
CA GLU A 476 -20.45 -10.30 -2.60
C GLU A 476 -19.84 -8.91 -2.37
N VAL A 477 -19.11 -8.38 -3.34
CA VAL A 477 -18.41 -7.09 -3.18
C VAL A 477 -19.36 -5.90 -3.13
N THR A 478 -20.42 -5.88 -3.97
CA THR A 478 -21.45 -4.82 -3.93
C THR A 478 -22.29 -4.90 -2.67
N GLY A 479 -22.70 -6.12 -2.28
CA GLY A 479 -23.44 -6.34 -1.04
C GLY A 479 -22.64 -5.96 0.22
N TRP A 480 -21.32 -6.16 0.21
CA TRP A 480 -20.43 -5.67 1.27
C TRP A 480 -20.44 -4.14 1.35
N PHE A 481 -20.22 -3.46 0.21
CA PHE A 481 -20.22 -1.99 0.18
C PHE A 481 -21.57 -1.41 0.64
N ASP A 482 -22.68 -1.94 0.13
CA ASP A 482 -24.03 -1.50 0.46
C ASP A 482 -24.40 -1.73 1.95
N ARG A 483 -23.93 -2.84 2.55
CA ARG A 483 -24.08 -3.06 4.01
C ARG A 483 -23.39 -1.97 4.82
N LEU A 484 -22.14 -1.66 4.49
CA LEU A 484 -21.38 -0.63 5.20
C LEU A 484 -21.97 0.76 4.98
N TRP A 485 -22.40 1.03 3.76
CA TRP A 485 -23.01 2.30 3.37
C TRP A 485 -24.34 2.55 4.11
N ASN A 486 -25.20 1.54 4.18
CA ASN A 486 -26.55 1.66 4.71
C ASN A 486 -26.67 1.31 6.20
N ASN A 487 -25.58 0.93 6.87
CA ASN A 487 -25.61 0.37 8.22
C ASN A 487 -26.61 -0.80 8.34
N ALA A 488 -26.66 -1.65 7.32
CA ALA A 488 -27.49 -2.84 7.32
C ALA A 488 -26.95 -3.87 8.33
N ASP A 489 -27.71 -4.92 8.64
CA ASP A 489 -27.36 -5.98 9.59
C ASP A 489 -27.38 -5.59 11.08
N GLY A 490 -27.90 -4.40 11.43
CA GLY A 490 -28.02 -3.94 12.82
C GLY A 490 -26.70 -3.44 13.42
N LEU A 491 -25.66 -3.29 12.61
CA LEU A 491 -24.37 -2.73 13.01
C LEU A 491 -24.20 -1.30 12.50
N LEU A 492 -23.40 -0.52 13.21
CA LEU A 492 -23.06 0.85 12.85
C LEU A 492 -21.69 0.88 12.18
N HIS A 493 -21.68 0.91 10.85
CA HIS A 493 -20.46 0.89 10.04
C HIS A 493 -20.01 2.27 9.59
N SER A 494 -20.95 3.17 9.33
CA SER A 494 -20.62 4.47 8.74
C SER A 494 -21.48 5.60 9.28
N ASP A 495 -20.89 6.78 9.30
CA ASP A 495 -21.51 8.06 9.70
C ASP A 495 -21.76 8.94 8.47
N GLU A 496 -22.72 9.86 8.60
CA GLU A 496 -23.02 10.88 7.60
C GLU A 496 -21.82 11.82 7.37
N ALA A 497 -21.73 12.41 6.18
CA ALA A 497 -20.67 13.32 5.79
C ALA A 497 -20.43 14.45 6.78
N GLY A 498 -21.51 15.00 7.38
CA GLY A 498 -21.46 16.11 8.33
C GLY A 498 -20.63 15.87 9.59
N ARG A 499 -20.42 14.59 9.99
CA ARG A 499 -19.67 14.27 11.21
C ARG A 499 -18.21 14.74 11.17
N TRP A 500 -17.56 14.67 10.02
CA TRP A 500 -16.15 15.00 9.85
C TRP A 500 -15.91 16.02 8.73
N THR A 501 -16.89 16.86 8.42
CA THR A 501 -16.73 17.94 7.44
C THR A 501 -15.57 18.87 7.84
N GLU A 502 -14.73 19.20 6.86
CA GLU A 502 -13.55 20.03 7.06
C GLU A 502 -13.52 21.17 6.03
N ASP A 503 -13.73 22.40 6.48
CA ASP A 503 -13.83 23.59 5.61
C ASP A 503 -12.58 24.47 5.64
N SER A 504 -11.55 24.10 6.42
CA SER A 504 -10.33 24.88 6.57
C SER A 504 -9.50 24.86 5.29
N ARG A 505 -9.38 26.03 4.65
CA ARG A 505 -8.50 26.23 3.48
C ARG A 505 -7.04 25.91 3.81
N ALA A 506 -6.60 26.23 5.02
CA ALA A 506 -5.23 25.95 5.46
C ALA A 506 -4.95 24.44 5.52
N ARG A 507 -5.90 23.64 6.05
CA ARG A 507 -5.78 22.17 6.08
C ARG A 507 -5.85 21.57 4.70
N TYR A 508 -6.72 22.08 3.82
CA TYR A 508 -6.76 21.68 2.42
C TYR A 508 -5.42 21.93 1.73
N LEU A 509 -4.87 23.15 1.83
CA LEU A 509 -3.58 23.48 1.22
C LEU A 509 -2.43 22.66 1.81
N ARG A 510 -2.47 22.40 3.12
CA ARG A 510 -1.49 21.50 3.77
C ARG A 510 -1.57 20.10 3.21
N ALA A 511 -2.75 19.51 3.07
CA ALA A 511 -2.93 18.18 2.49
C ALA A 511 -2.40 18.13 1.05
N ARG A 512 -2.69 19.17 0.25
CA ARG A 512 -2.20 19.29 -1.14
C ARG A 512 -0.66 19.42 -1.20
N LEU A 513 -0.07 20.21 -0.32
CA LEU A 513 1.37 20.37 -0.27
C LEU A 513 2.06 19.07 0.16
N MET A 514 1.54 18.39 1.17
CA MET A 514 2.05 17.10 1.64
C MET A 514 2.01 16.06 0.53
N GLU A 515 0.88 15.97 -0.22
CA GLU A 515 0.73 15.07 -1.36
C GLU A 515 1.71 15.41 -2.49
N ALA A 516 1.82 16.67 -2.89
CA ALA A 516 2.67 17.11 -3.99
C ALA A 516 4.17 16.91 -3.70
N THR A 517 4.60 17.12 -2.47
CA THR A 517 6.01 17.04 -2.06
C THR A 517 6.44 15.67 -1.59
N GLY A 518 5.48 14.79 -1.24
CA GLY A 518 5.74 13.50 -0.60
C GLY A 518 6.20 13.61 0.85
N LEU A 519 6.16 14.80 1.46
CA LEU A 519 6.42 15.03 2.89
C LEU A 519 5.21 14.60 3.74
N SER A 520 4.85 13.34 3.63
CA SER A 520 3.69 12.76 4.30
C SER A 520 3.93 11.29 4.63
N THR A 521 3.06 10.71 5.43
CA THR A 521 3.00 9.27 5.72
C THR A 521 1.88 8.56 4.96
N PHE A 522 1.20 9.25 4.02
CA PHE A 522 0.14 8.71 3.17
C PHE A 522 0.53 8.72 1.70
#